data_8c0dfcba0ab3795f2badc396f99cca98
#
_entry.id   8c0dfcba0ab3795f2badc396f99cca98
#
_cell.length_a   1.000
_cell.length_b   1.000
_cell.length_c   1.000
_cell.angle_alpha   90.00
_cell.angle_beta   90.00
_cell.angle_gamma   90.00
#
_symmetry.space_group_name_H-M   'P 1'
#
loop_
_entity.id
_entity.type
_entity.pdbx_description
1 polymer ?
#
loop_
_entity_poly.entity_id
_entity_poly.type
_entity_poly.pdbx_seq_one_letter_code
_entity_poly.pdbx_strand_id
1 'polypeptide(L)'
;MISPLAYVDPSAKLGKNVTVHPFAYIDKNVEIGDDNEIMPYASLMSGTRMGNGNKVYQGAVIAADPQDFAYKGDDTLAIIGDNNVIRENAVIIRGTFPGHAT
;
A
#
# COMPACT_ATOMS: atom_id res chain seq x y z
N MET A 1 -8.49 -5.47 -12.85
CA MET A 1 -7.69 -6.57 -13.42
C MET A 1 -6.34 -6.63 -12.73
N ILE A 2 -5.91 -7.80 -12.35
CA ILE A 2 -4.61 -7.99 -11.70
C ILE A 2 -3.66 -8.63 -12.70
N SER A 3 -2.55 -7.95 -13.02
CA SER A 3 -1.56 -8.49 -13.95
C SER A 3 -0.91 -9.74 -13.38
N PRO A 4 -0.71 -10.79 -14.19
CA PRO A 4 0.03 -11.97 -13.75
C PRO A 4 1.51 -11.69 -13.48
N LEU A 5 2.02 -10.55 -13.94
CA LEU A 5 3.41 -10.13 -13.69
C LEU A 5 3.55 -9.29 -12.43
N ALA A 6 2.46 -9.00 -11.72
CA ALA A 6 2.52 -8.35 -10.42
C ALA A 6 2.71 -9.41 -9.33
N TYR A 7 3.39 -9.04 -8.25
CA TYR A 7 3.34 -9.85 -7.04
C TYR A 7 2.20 -9.38 -6.15
N VAL A 8 1.29 -10.28 -5.83
CA VAL A 8 0.22 -10.01 -4.86
C VAL A 8 0.24 -11.16 -3.85
N ASP A 9 0.52 -10.84 -2.59
CA ASP A 9 0.51 -11.87 -1.55
C ASP A 9 -0.88 -12.47 -1.43
N PRO A 10 -1.01 -13.80 -1.28
CA PRO A 10 -2.32 -14.43 -1.19
C PRO A 10 -3.19 -13.94 -0.04
N SER A 11 -2.59 -13.39 1.03
CA SER A 11 -3.34 -12.85 2.16
C SER A 11 -3.82 -11.43 1.95
N ALA A 12 -3.38 -10.74 0.90
CA ALA A 12 -3.81 -9.38 0.63
C ALA A 12 -5.31 -9.35 0.28
N LYS A 13 -6.01 -8.35 0.84
CA LYS A 13 -7.44 -8.18 0.59
C LYS A 13 -7.65 -7.01 -0.34
N LEU A 14 -8.06 -7.29 -1.57
CA LEU A 14 -8.32 -6.30 -2.59
C LEU A 14 -9.81 -6.23 -2.84
N GLY A 15 -10.35 -5.02 -2.92
CA GLY A 15 -11.75 -4.81 -3.22
C GLY A 15 -12.09 -5.10 -4.68
N LYS A 16 -13.28 -4.63 -5.09
CA LYS A 16 -13.77 -4.85 -6.44
C LYS A 16 -13.12 -3.87 -7.41
N ASN A 17 -12.95 -4.31 -8.64
CA ASN A 17 -12.52 -3.46 -9.74
C ASN A 17 -11.15 -2.80 -9.48
N VAL A 18 -10.27 -3.51 -8.78
CA VAL A 18 -8.90 -3.07 -8.54
C VAL A 18 -8.04 -3.43 -9.74
N THR A 19 -7.26 -2.46 -10.22
CA THR A 19 -6.30 -2.69 -11.30
C THR A 19 -4.89 -2.68 -10.72
N VAL A 20 -4.19 -3.79 -10.91
CA VAL A 20 -2.79 -3.93 -10.50
C VAL A 20 -1.96 -4.19 -11.75
N HIS A 21 -1.10 -3.25 -12.06
CA HIS A 21 -0.28 -3.29 -13.27
C HIS A 21 0.93 -4.23 -13.10
N PRO A 22 1.60 -4.60 -14.22
CA PRO A 22 2.79 -5.43 -14.13
C PRO A 22 3.87 -4.84 -13.23
N PHE A 23 4.56 -5.70 -12.49
CA PHE A 23 5.69 -5.35 -11.62
C PHE A 23 5.33 -4.51 -10.40
N ALA A 24 4.03 -4.36 -10.08
CA ALA A 24 3.62 -3.85 -8.78
C ALA A 24 3.86 -4.90 -7.70
N TYR A 25 4.06 -4.48 -6.48
CA TYR A 25 4.30 -5.36 -5.33
C TYR A 25 3.26 -5.09 -4.25
N ILE A 26 2.47 -6.10 -3.90
CA ILE A 26 1.48 -6.00 -2.82
C ILE A 26 1.79 -7.07 -1.80
N ASP A 27 2.22 -6.63 -0.61
CA ASP A 27 2.70 -7.47 0.46
C ASP A 27 1.55 -8.14 1.22
N LYS A 28 1.90 -9.01 2.15
CA LYS A 28 0.96 -9.54 3.15
C LYS A 28 0.41 -8.39 3.99
N ASN A 29 -0.70 -8.64 4.69
CA ASN A 29 -1.30 -7.67 5.61
C ASN A 29 -1.61 -6.32 4.93
N VAL A 30 -2.09 -6.38 3.69
CA VAL A 30 -2.54 -5.24 2.92
C VAL A 30 -4.04 -5.36 2.70
N GLU A 31 -4.79 -4.29 2.99
CA GLU A 31 -6.23 -4.23 2.73
C GLU A 31 -6.54 -2.94 2.00
N ILE A 32 -7.10 -3.06 0.81
CA ILE A 32 -7.52 -1.89 0.03
C ILE A 32 -8.95 -2.10 -0.47
N GLY A 33 -9.67 -1.00 -0.61
CA GLY A 33 -11.05 -1.01 -1.07
C GLY A 33 -11.19 -1.15 -2.57
N ASP A 34 -12.29 -0.57 -3.10
CA ASP A 34 -12.68 -0.74 -4.50
C ASP A 34 -12.05 0.34 -5.39
N ASP A 35 -12.00 0.05 -6.69
CA ASP A 35 -11.66 1.02 -7.73
C ASP A 35 -10.27 1.65 -7.61
N ASN A 36 -9.36 0.98 -6.92
CA ASN A 36 -7.98 1.45 -6.80
C ASN A 36 -7.16 1.03 -8.02
N GLU A 37 -6.21 1.86 -8.41
CA GLU A 37 -5.28 1.54 -9.49
C GLU A 37 -3.85 1.64 -8.99
N ILE A 38 -3.11 0.52 -9.10
CA ILE A 38 -1.74 0.40 -8.64
C ILE A 38 -0.85 0.28 -9.86
N MET A 39 -0.04 1.29 -10.12
CA MET A 39 0.79 1.38 -11.32
C MET A 39 2.03 0.49 -11.21
N PRO A 40 2.76 0.26 -12.33
CA PRO A 40 3.97 -0.55 -12.30
C PRO A 40 4.99 -0.03 -11.29
N TYR A 41 5.67 -0.95 -10.61
CA TYR A 41 6.73 -0.66 -9.63
C TYR A 41 6.25 0.07 -8.37
N ALA A 42 4.95 0.26 -8.17
CA ALA A 42 4.44 0.73 -6.89
C ALA A 42 4.45 -0.42 -5.90
N SER A 43 4.69 -0.10 -4.63
CA SER A 43 4.78 -1.10 -3.56
C SER A 43 3.82 -0.75 -2.44
N LEU A 44 2.91 -1.66 -2.15
CA LEU A 44 2.03 -1.58 -0.97
C LEU A 44 2.59 -2.57 0.05
N MET A 45 3.23 -2.06 1.08
CA MET A 45 3.90 -2.89 2.07
C MET A 45 2.95 -3.27 3.20
N SER A 46 3.37 -4.23 4.02
CA SER A 46 2.59 -4.72 5.15
C SER A 46 2.14 -3.57 6.05
N GLY A 47 0.87 -3.53 6.39
CA GLY A 47 0.26 -2.47 7.18
C GLY A 47 -0.49 -1.43 6.37
N THR A 48 -0.55 -1.55 5.04
CA THR A 48 -1.35 -0.65 4.20
C THR A 48 -2.83 -0.88 4.43
N ARG A 49 -3.55 0.18 4.74
CA ARG A 49 -5.02 0.20 4.80
C ARG A 49 -5.51 1.35 3.94
N MET A 50 -6.08 1.07 2.79
CA MET A 50 -6.45 2.09 1.82
C MET A 50 -7.92 1.97 1.46
N GLY A 51 -8.60 3.10 1.35
CA GLY A 51 -10.00 3.15 0.95
C GLY A 51 -10.18 2.95 -0.54
N ASN A 52 -11.14 3.67 -1.14
CA ASN A 52 -11.57 3.46 -2.53
C ASN A 52 -11.04 4.54 -3.47
N GLY A 53 -10.90 4.20 -4.73
CA GLY A 53 -10.67 5.19 -5.79
C GLY A 53 -9.30 5.87 -5.77
N ASN A 54 -8.31 5.26 -5.15
CA ASN A 54 -6.97 5.83 -5.10
C ASN A 54 -6.15 5.40 -6.31
N LYS A 55 -5.23 6.25 -6.73
CA LYS A 55 -4.28 5.92 -7.77
C LYS A 55 -2.87 6.08 -7.23
N VAL A 56 -2.10 5.00 -7.29
CA VAL A 56 -0.72 4.94 -6.77
C VAL A 56 0.22 4.82 -7.97
N TYR A 57 1.04 5.85 -8.17
CA TYR A 57 1.91 5.94 -9.32
C TYR A 57 3.21 5.17 -9.15
N GLN A 58 3.99 5.10 -10.25
CA GLN A 58 5.19 4.29 -10.34
C GLN A 58 6.21 4.66 -9.26
N GLY A 59 6.76 3.65 -8.62
CA GLY A 59 7.82 3.83 -7.62
C GLY A 59 7.36 4.35 -6.27
N ALA A 60 6.05 4.62 -6.08
CA ALA A 60 5.55 5.01 -4.76
C ALA A 60 5.62 3.83 -3.80
N VAL A 61 5.90 4.10 -2.54
CA VAL A 61 5.96 3.09 -1.47
C VAL A 61 4.99 3.48 -0.36
N ILE A 62 4.01 2.62 -0.10
CA ILE A 62 3.02 2.83 0.96
C ILE A 62 3.38 1.90 2.12
N ALA A 63 3.29 2.42 3.33
CA ALA A 63 3.59 1.68 4.57
C ALA A 63 5.05 1.23 4.68
N ALA A 64 5.97 2.07 4.21
CA ALA A 64 7.39 1.82 4.44
C ALA A 64 7.69 1.83 5.94
N ASP A 65 8.74 1.11 6.32
CA ASP A 65 9.16 1.06 7.70
C ASP A 65 9.51 2.47 8.21
N PRO A 66 9.09 2.82 9.44
CA PRO A 66 9.47 4.10 10.02
C PRO A 66 10.99 4.22 10.15
N GLN A 67 11.49 5.43 9.90
CA GLN A 67 12.93 5.73 10.06
C GLN A 67 13.23 6.33 11.45
N ASP A 68 12.26 6.29 12.35
CA ASP A 68 12.39 6.79 13.70
C ASP A 68 13.15 5.79 14.56
N PHE A 69 14.11 6.25 15.38
CA PHE A 69 14.83 5.39 16.30
C PHE A 69 13.94 4.68 17.32
N ALA A 70 12.75 5.22 17.57
CA ALA A 70 11.78 4.57 18.47
C ALA A 70 11.09 3.37 17.84
N TYR A 71 11.21 3.17 16.53
CA TYR A 71 10.59 2.03 15.86
C TYR A 71 11.32 0.74 16.24
N LYS A 72 10.56 -0.26 16.71
CA LYS A 72 11.09 -1.53 17.21
C LYS A 72 10.60 -2.73 16.41
N GLY A 73 10.17 -2.54 15.17
CA GLY A 73 9.65 -3.61 14.34
C GLY A 73 8.18 -3.95 14.62
N ASP A 74 7.46 -3.06 15.29
CA ASP A 74 6.05 -3.28 15.63
C ASP A 74 5.16 -3.28 14.40
N ASP A 75 4.03 -4.00 14.48
CA ASP A 75 3.01 -4.01 13.45
C ASP A 75 2.17 -2.74 13.57
N THR A 76 2.49 -1.77 12.74
CA THR A 76 1.75 -0.50 12.67
C THR A 76 1.14 -0.34 11.28
N LEU A 77 0.28 0.68 11.13
CA LEU A 77 -0.51 0.86 9.91
C LEU A 77 -0.20 2.19 9.23
N ALA A 78 -0.37 2.22 7.92
CA ALA A 78 -0.55 3.43 7.13
C ALA A 78 -1.98 3.44 6.62
N ILE A 79 -2.78 4.41 7.05
CA ILE A 79 -4.19 4.49 6.71
C ILE A 79 -4.40 5.62 5.71
N ILE A 80 -4.92 5.26 4.54
CA ILE A 80 -5.15 6.19 3.43
C ILE A 80 -6.64 6.15 3.11
N GLY A 81 -7.25 7.31 3.02
CA GLY A 81 -8.67 7.43 2.70
C GLY A 81 -8.98 7.15 1.24
N ASP A 82 -9.96 7.90 0.70
CA ASP A 82 -10.46 7.69 -0.65
C ASP A 82 -9.98 8.76 -1.61
N ASN A 83 -9.94 8.40 -2.89
CA ASN A 83 -9.73 9.33 -4.01
C ASN A 83 -8.43 10.14 -3.93
N ASN A 84 -7.38 9.53 -3.39
CA ASN A 84 -6.06 10.14 -3.36
C ASN A 84 -5.28 9.80 -4.63
N VAL A 85 -4.43 10.74 -5.03
CA VAL A 85 -3.44 10.51 -6.08
C VAL A 85 -2.07 10.55 -5.42
N ILE A 86 -1.41 9.40 -5.38
CA ILE A 86 -0.10 9.27 -4.76
C ILE A 86 0.92 9.20 -5.89
N ARG A 87 1.71 10.26 -6.01
CA ARG A 87 2.56 10.48 -7.18
C ARG A 87 3.82 9.63 -7.14
N GLU A 88 4.55 9.67 -8.24
CA GLU A 88 5.76 8.87 -8.46
C GLU A 88 6.78 9.07 -7.34
N ASN A 89 7.31 7.98 -6.86
CA ASN A 89 8.35 7.91 -5.84
C ASN A 89 7.98 8.53 -4.48
N ALA A 90 6.70 8.83 -4.25
CA ALA A 90 6.25 9.24 -2.92
C ALA A 90 6.44 8.09 -1.93
N VAL A 91 6.77 8.41 -0.69
CA VAL A 91 6.93 7.43 0.37
C VAL A 91 6.03 7.81 1.53
N ILE A 92 5.12 6.90 1.90
CA ILE A 92 4.26 7.05 3.06
C ILE A 92 4.68 6.00 4.07
N ILE A 93 5.20 6.42 5.20
CA ILE A 93 5.64 5.49 6.25
C ILE A 93 4.44 5.08 7.12
N ARG A 94 4.53 3.92 7.75
CA ARG A 94 3.53 3.50 8.74
C ARG A 94 3.88 4.06 10.11
N GLY A 95 2.96 3.89 11.09
CA GLY A 95 3.16 4.43 12.43
C GLY A 95 4.37 3.83 13.15
N THR A 96 4.91 4.54 14.14
CA THR A 96 6.12 4.14 14.87
C THR A 96 5.83 3.17 16.01
N PHE A 97 4.72 3.37 16.74
CA PHE A 97 4.38 2.59 17.93
C PHE A 97 3.09 1.79 17.70
N PRO A 98 2.91 0.64 18.40
CA PRO A 98 1.66 -0.12 18.35
C PRO A 98 0.46 0.78 18.62
N GLY A 99 -0.62 0.58 17.85
CA GLY A 99 -1.83 1.39 17.96
C GLY A 99 -1.76 2.76 17.29
N HIS A 100 -0.60 3.16 16.79
CA HIS A 100 -0.43 4.39 16.02
C HIS A 100 -0.47 4.07 14.53
N ALA A 101 -1.00 5.02 13.74
CA ALA A 101 -1.11 4.88 12.30
C ALA A 101 -0.76 6.20 11.62
N THR A 102 -0.37 6.11 10.37
CA THR A 102 -0.15 7.27 9.50
C THR A 102 -1.22 7.32 8.43
#